data_9616f8b39c211336806beff1c6f27453
#
_entry.id   9616f8b39c211336806beff1c6f27453
#
_cell.length_a   1.000
_cell.length_b   1.000
_cell.length_c   1.000
_cell.angle_alpha   90.00
_cell.angle_beta   90.00
_cell.angle_gamma   90.00
#
_symmetry.space_group_name_H-M   'P 1'
#
loop_
_entity.id
_entity.type
_entity.pdbx_description
1 polymer ?
#
loop_
_entity_poly.entity_id
_entity_poly.type
_entity_poly.pdbx_seq_one_letter_code
_entity_poly.pdbx_strand_id
1 'polypeptide(L)'
;MLFKRYINCPLCFERIKISDIGFKCENPGCKGKPAFFRPPNSISPLEKMGLKSAPKRYPHECGNFATARICPKCQQEIPTDVDELSDMSIAIIGAKESGKSHYVAMLIHWIRRMGMEFGWNLTAMNEVTIDRYDQEFWRPLFVKHESIRSTNLVRGAGQAAPLIYSLCIGRGLLSRRIMLVFFDAAGENLEDASNLWYINRYICNASGIICLLDPLQLSRVREVLASKYGESSLPEINKDTGLIINRVENLIRRHGNARGNRIDIPLAVAFSKMDFVRDAGENAAGVYDELFRETRHHGAFCEAEFKNIDGLMRAWVQEVDVSASILAQSENFEKNAFFGFSALGCNPKGNGERLDRDPRSFRVEDPFLWLLRQKGLIKAMKG
;
A
#
# COMPACT_ATOMS: atom_id res chain seq x y z
N MET A 1 -4.65 -29.89 -5.33
CA MET A 1 -4.45 -28.44 -5.15
C MET A 1 -5.81 -27.77 -5.38
N LEU A 2 -6.35 -27.03 -4.41
CA LEU A 2 -7.60 -26.30 -4.59
C LEU A 2 -7.27 -24.99 -5.34
N PHE A 3 -7.95 -24.75 -6.45
CA PHE A 3 -7.85 -23.49 -7.17
C PHE A 3 -8.63 -22.40 -6.42
N LYS A 4 -8.21 -21.17 -6.57
CA LYS A 4 -8.96 -20.03 -6.02
C LYS A 4 -10.35 -19.95 -6.65
N ARG A 5 -11.35 -19.67 -5.84
CA ARG A 5 -12.73 -19.42 -6.31
C ARG A 5 -13.02 -17.92 -6.47
N TYR A 6 -12.37 -17.11 -5.67
CA TYR A 6 -12.57 -15.67 -5.60
C TYR A 6 -11.24 -14.94 -5.60
N ILE A 7 -11.24 -13.76 -6.18
CA ILE A 7 -10.16 -12.78 -6.11
C ILE A 7 -10.75 -11.41 -5.78
N ASN A 8 -9.93 -10.51 -5.26
CA ASN A 8 -10.26 -9.09 -5.25
C ASN A 8 -9.77 -8.48 -6.56
N CYS A 9 -10.65 -7.79 -7.27
CA CYS A 9 -10.25 -7.08 -8.48
C CYS A 9 -9.23 -5.99 -8.10
N PRO A 10 -8.05 -5.94 -8.75
CA PRO A 10 -7.04 -4.94 -8.39
C PRO A 10 -7.42 -3.52 -8.76
N LEU A 11 -8.47 -3.34 -9.55
CA LEU A 11 -8.92 -2.05 -10.06
C LEU A 11 -10.11 -1.48 -9.28
N CYS A 12 -11.15 -2.27 -9.02
CA CYS A 12 -12.34 -1.79 -8.30
C CYS A 12 -12.47 -2.36 -6.88
N PHE A 13 -11.52 -3.19 -6.45
CA PHE A 13 -11.46 -3.82 -5.12
C PHE A 13 -12.67 -4.69 -4.76
N GLU A 14 -13.56 -4.98 -5.72
CA GLU A 14 -14.65 -5.90 -5.54
C GLU A 14 -14.19 -7.35 -5.52
N ARG A 15 -14.78 -8.13 -4.63
CA ARG A 15 -14.60 -9.57 -4.62
C ARG A 15 -15.39 -10.20 -5.75
N ILE A 16 -14.70 -10.81 -6.71
CA ILE A 16 -15.27 -11.44 -7.89
C ILE A 16 -14.99 -12.94 -7.92
N LYS A 17 -15.91 -13.70 -8.48
CA LYS A 17 -15.68 -15.12 -8.77
C LYS A 17 -14.82 -15.23 -10.02
N ILE A 18 -13.83 -16.10 -9.98
CA ILE A 18 -12.95 -16.37 -11.13
C ILE A 18 -13.74 -16.93 -12.31
N SER A 19 -14.78 -17.72 -12.04
CA SER A 19 -15.68 -18.25 -13.07
C SER A 19 -16.43 -17.16 -13.86
N ASP A 20 -16.65 -16.00 -13.25
CA ASP A 20 -17.46 -14.91 -13.82
C ASP A 20 -16.60 -13.88 -14.58
N ILE A 21 -15.27 -14.07 -14.61
CA ILE A 21 -14.35 -13.21 -15.36
C ILE A 21 -14.67 -13.30 -16.86
N GLY A 22 -14.83 -12.13 -17.49
CA GLY A 22 -15.04 -11.99 -18.93
C GLY A 22 -13.73 -12.04 -19.72
N PHE A 23 -13.89 -11.98 -21.05
CA PHE A 23 -12.79 -11.99 -22.00
C PHE A 23 -12.93 -10.82 -22.98
N LYS A 24 -11.81 -10.35 -23.51
CA LYS A 24 -11.76 -9.35 -24.57
C LYS A 24 -10.90 -9.88 -25.71
N CYS A 25 -11.43 -9.76 -26.92
CA CYS A 25 -10.71 -10.09 -28.13
C CYS A 25 -9.80 -8.92 -28.53
N GLU A 26 -8.51 -9.19 -28.63
CA GLU A 26 -7.49 -8.19 -28.99
C GLU A 26 -7.17 -8.18 -30.48
N ASN A 27 -7.90 -8.95 -31.32
CA ASN A 27 -7.68 -8.97 -32.74
C ASN A 27 -8.15 -7.64 -33.39
N PRO A 28 -7.26 -6.86 -33.99
CA PRO A 28 -7.62 -5.59 -34.66
C PRO A 28 -8.67 -5.72 -35.76
N GLY A 29 -8.74 -6.89 -36.42
CA GLY A 29 -9.73 -7.20 -37.48
C GLY A 29 -11.07 -7.69 -36.92
N CYS A 30 -11.27 -7.73 -35.63
CA CYS A 30 -12.51 -8.22 -35.04
C CYS A 30 -13.64 -7.21 -35.17
N LYS A 31 -14.69 -7.58 -35.96
CA LYS A 31 -15.91 -6.79 -36.13
C LYS A 31 -17.00 -7.08 -35.07
N GLY A 32 -16.80 -8.06 -34.22
CA GLY A 32 -17.72 -8.43 -33.14
C GLY A 32 -17.59 -7.55 -31.90
N LYS A 33 -18.41 -7.83 -30.87
CA LYS A 33 -18.27 -7.19 -29.54
C LYS A 33 -16.92 -7.58 -28.92
N PRO A 34 -16.01 -6.63 -28.68
CA PRO A 34 -14.65 -6.97 -28.24
C PRO A 34 -14.64 -7.61 -26.86
N ALA A 35 -15.53 -7.22 -25.95
CA ALA A 35 -15.63 -7.75 -24.59
C ALA A 35 -16.91 -8.57 -24.41
N PHE A 36 -16.80 -9.76 -23.81
CA PHE A 36 -17.90 -10.67 -23.55
C PHE A 36 -17.69 -11.52 -22.30
N PHE A 37 -18.79 -12.05 -21.79
CA PHE A 37 -18.79 -12.97 -20.67
C PHE A 37 -19.17 -14.37 -21.13
N ARG A 38 -18.57 -15.37 -20.51
CA ARG A 38 -18.88 -16.77 -20.83
C ARG A 38 -20.34 -17.10 -20.49
N PRO A 39 -21.04 -17.83 -21.37
CA PRO A 39 -22.37 -18.32 -21.04
C PRO A 39 -22.32 -19.20 -19.77
N PRO A 40 -23.32 -19.11 -18.86
CA PRO A 40 -23.34 -19.93 -17.62
C PRO A 40 -23.18 -21.43 -17.86
N ASN A 41 -23.67 -21.94 -18.98
CA ASN A 41 -23.60 -23.36 -19.36
C ASN A 41 -22.18 -23.82 -19.76
N SER A 42 -21.29 -22.87 -20.10
CA SER A 42 -19.88 -23.16 -20.43
C SER A 42 -18.98 -23.32 -19.20
N ILE A 43 -19.50 -22.95 -18.03
CA ILE A 43 -18.76 -23.01 -16.76
C ILE A 43 -19.05 -24.36 -16.09
N SER A 44 -18.03 -25.22 -16.01
CA SER A 44 -18.19 -26.55 -15.44
C SER A 44 -18.46 -26.51 -13.92
N PRO A 45 -19.16 -27.49 -13.35
CA PRO A 45 -19.36 -27.62 -11.89
C PRO A 45 -18.03 -27.63 -11.13
N LEU A 46 -17.02 -28.32 -11.64
CA LEU A 46 -15.67 -28.38 -11.02
C LEU A 46 -15.00 -27.01 -10.96
N GLU A 47 -15.19 -26.17 -11.99
CA GLU A 47 -14.68 -24.82 -12.01
C GLU A 47 -15.41 -23.93 -10.98
N LYS A 48 -16.74 -24.04 -10.89
CA LYS A 48 -17.55 -23.34 -9.89
C LYS A 48 -17.15 -23.73 -8.45
N MET A 49 -16.72 -24.96 -8.26
CA MET A 49 -16.25 -25.48 -6.97
C MET A 49 -14.77 -25.15 -6.68
N GLY A 50 -14.02 -24.61 -7.64
CA GLY A 50 -12.57 -24.36 -7.51
C GLY A 50 -11.71 -25.65 -7.57
N LEU A 51 -12.24 -26.70 -8.16
CA LEU A 51 -11.52 -27.96 -8.40
C LEU A 51 -10.87 -28.00 -9.79
N LYS A 52 -11.20 -27.03 -10.64
CA LYS A 52 -10.61 -26.80 -11.96
C LYS A 52 -10.36 -25.30 -12.14
N SER A 53 -9.24 -24.93 -12.76
CA SER A 53 -8.93 -23.54 -13.10
C SER A 53 -9.87 -23.01 -14.19
N ALA A 54 -10.15 -21.71 -14.16
CA ALA A 54 -10.80 -21.05 -15.29
C ALA A 54 -9.87 -21.07 -16.52
N PRO A 55 -10.44 -21.10 -17.76
CA PRO A 55 -9.61 -21.04 -18.95
C PRO A 55 -8.88 -19.70 -19.05
N LYS A 56 -7.64 -19.75 -19.55
CA LYS A 56 -6.83 -18.52 -19.77
C LYS A 56 -7.19 -17.82 -21.08
N ARG A 57 -7.88 -18.50 -21.99
CA ARG A 57 -8.35 -18.01 -23.29
C ARG A 57 -9.70 -18.62 -23.60
N TYR A 58 -10.52 -17.90 -24.35
CA TYR A 58 -11.84 -18.35 -24.74
C TYR A 58 -12.09 -18.09 -26.22
N PRO A 59 -12.74 -19.02 -26.98
CA PRO A 59 -13.07 -18.81 -28.39
C PRO A 59 -13.95 -17.59 -28.59
N HIS A 60 -13.65 -16.79 -29.59
CA HIS A 60 -14.43 -15.62 -29.99
C HIS A 60 -15.08 -15.83 -31.35
N GLU A 61 -16.20 -15.15 -31.61
CA GLU A 61 -16.98 -15.24 -32.84
C GLU A 61 -16.18 -14.94 -34.13
N CYS A 62 -15.10 -14.18 -34.05
CA CYS A 62 -14.21 -13.90 -35.17
C CYS A 62 -13.24 -15.04 -35.52
N GLY A 63 -13.38 -16.22 -34.89
CA GLY A 63 -12.51 -17.38 -35.09
C GLY A 63 -11.20 -17.37 -34.32
N ASN A 64 -10.87 -16.29 -33.62
CA ASN A 64 -9.67 -16.17 -32.76
C ASN A 64 -10.00 -16.47 -31.30
N PHE A 65 -8.96 -16.53 -30.47
CA PHE A 65 -9.09 -16.63 -29.02
C PHE A 65 -8.99 -15.24 -28.37
N ALA A 66 -9.92 -14.95 -27.48
CA ALA A 66 -9.83 -13.81 -26.58
C ALA A 66 -8.94 -14.20 -25.37
N THR A 67 -7.94 -13.40 -25.09
CA THR A 67 -6.89 -13.63 -24.06
C THR A 67 -6.93 -12.61 -22.96
N ALA A 68 -7.26 -11.36 -23.23
CA ALA A 68 -7.41 -10.33 -22.21
C ALA A 68 -8.62 -10.62 -21.33
N ARG A 69 -8.46 -10.46 -20.00
CA ARG A 69 -9.48 -10.77 -18.99
C ARG A 69 -10.17 -9.50 -18.51
N ILE A 70 -11.49 -9.58 -18.33
CA ILE A 70 -12.34 -8.44 -17.96
C ILE A 70 -13.00 -8.70 -16.60
N CYS A 71 -12.90 -7.73 -15.71
CA CYS A 71 -13.64 -7.75 -14.45
C CYS A 71 -15.16 -7.66 -14.68
N PRO A 72 -15.98 -8.56 -14.12
CA PRO A 72 -17.43 -8.51 -14.30
C PRO A 72 -18.10 -7.30 -13.62
N LYS A 73 -17.41 -6.62 -12.72
CA LYS A 73 -17.94 -5.49 -11.94
C LYS A 73 -17.62 -4.13 -12.56
N CYS A 74 -16.33 -3.86 -12.78
CA CYS A 74 -15.91 -2.57 -13.37
C CYS A 74 -15.70 -2.61 -14.88
N GLN A 75 -15.80 -3.78 -15.51
CA GLN A 75 -15.60 -4.00 -16.95
C GLN A 75 -14.22 -3.58 -17.48
N GLN A 76 -13.27 -3.35 -16.58
CA GLN A 76 -11.89 -3.03 -16.95
C GLN A 76 -11.05 -4.29 -17.09
N GLU A 77 -10.00 -4.18 -17.89
CA GLU A 77 -9.04 -5.26 -18.13
C GLU A 77 -8.19 -5.50 -16.88
N ILE A 78 -8.12 -6.77 -16.46
CA ILE A 78 -7.35 -7.21 -15.30
C ILE A 78 -6.21 -8.14 -15.73
N PRO A 79 -5.14 -8.27 -14.93
CA PRO A 79 -4.02 -9.14 -15.27
C PRO A 79 -4.45 -10.57 -15.61
N THR A 80 -3.81 -11.15 -16.63
CA THR A 80 -4.21 -12.47 -17.18
C THR A 80 -3.97 -13.63 -16.23
N ASP A 81 -3.02 -13.50 -15.30
CA ASP A 81 -2.64 -14.52 -14.31
C ASP A 81 -3.17 -14.21 -12.89
N VAL A 82 -4.14 -13.32 -12.78
CA VAL A 82 -4.73 -12.87 -11.51
C VAL A 82 -5.24 -14.03 -10.62
N ASP A 83 -5.67 -15.12 -11.21
CA ASP A 83 -6.15 -16.33 -10.52
C ASP A 83 -5.02 -17.22 -9.95
N GLU A 84 -3.79 -17.03 -10.40
CA GLU A 84 -2.59 -17.74 -9.92
C GLU A 84 -1.93 -17.04 -8.73
N LEU A 85 -2.23 -15.74 -8.53
CA LEU A 85 -1.59 -14.91 -7.53
C LEU A 85 -2.39 -14.89 -6.23
N SER A 86 -1.71 -14.81 -5.10
CA SER A 86 -2.35 -14.48 -3.82
C SER A 86 -2.54 -12.98 -3.73
N ASP A 87 -3.75 -12.53 -3.35
CA ASP A 87 -4.03 -11.11 -3.23
C ASP A 87 -3.36 -10.55 -1.98
N MET A 88 -2.64 -9.46 -2.14
CA MET A 88 -2.06 -8.69 -1.06
C MET A 88 -2.30 -7.19 -1.36
N SER A 89 -3.53 -6.75 -1.19
CA SER A 89 -3.85 -5.32 -1.26
C SER A 89 -3.46 -4.65 0.04
N ILE A 90 -2.59 -3.65 -0.05
CA ILE A 90 -2.15 -2.86 1.11
C ILE A 90 -2.76 -1.49 1.00
N ALA A 91 -3.64 -1.15 1.93
CA ALA A 91 -4.19 0.18 2.02
C ALA A 91 -3.17 1.12 2.67
N ILE A 92 -2.71 2.11 1.91
CA ILE A 92 -1.86 3.18 2.43
C ILE A 92 -2.74 4.41 2.63
N ILE A 93 -2.92 4.76 3.88
CA ILE A 93 -3.78 5.86 4.31
C ILE A 93 -2.97 6.89 5.09
N GLY A 94 -3.45 8.10 5.16
CA GLY A 94 -2.79 9.21 5.87
C GLY A 94 -3.42 10.53 5.46
N ALA A 95 -3.26 11.55 6.28
CA ALA A 95 -3.69 12.90 5.98
C ALA A 95 -2.95 13.45 4.74
N LYS A 96 -3.41 14.62 4.26
CA LYS A 96 -2.67 15.35 3.22
C LYS A 96 -1.23 15.59 3.70
N GLU A 97 -0.28 15.48 2.76
CA GLU A 97 1.14 15.71 3.02
C GLU A 97 1.81 14.77 4.04
N SER A 98 1.15 13.68 4.45
CA SER A 98 1.75 12.68 5.32
C SER A 98 2.85 11.83 4.65
N GLY A 99 3.16 12.07 3.37
CA GLY A 99 4.24 11.39 2.65
C GLY A 99 3.85 10.07 1.97
N LYS A 100 2.56 9.81 1.70
CA LYS A 100 2.07 8.57 1.07
C LYS A 100 2.77 8.24 -0.25
N SER A 101 2.79 9.19 -1.19
CA SER A 101 3.40 8.98 -2.51
C SER A 101 4.90 8.72 -2.41
N HIS A 102 5.60 9.43 -1.52
CA HIS A 102 7.02 9.19 -1.25
C HIS A 102 7.26 7.81 -0.63
N TYR A 103 6.39 7.40 0.31
CA TYR A 103 6.46 6.06 0.90
C TYR A 103 6.32 4.96 -0.17
N VAL A 104 5.29 5.04 -1.02
CA VAL A 104 5.07 4.08 -2.12
C VAL A 104 6.27 4.04 -3.07
N ALA A 105 6.77 5.20 -3.49
CA ALA A 105 7.91 5.30 -4.38
C ALA A 105 9.16 4.61 -3.81
N MET A 106 9.48 4.92 -2.55
CA MET A 106 10.68 4.42 -1.89
C MET A 106 10.54 2.96 -1.48
N LEU A 107 9.35 2.49 -1.12
CA LEU A 107 9.10 1.08 -0.86
C LEU A 107 9.30 0.23 -2.14
N ILE A 108 8.75 0.67 -3.27
CA ILE A 108 8.94 -0.02 -4.55
C ILE A 108 10.42 -0.02 -4.95
N HIS A 109 11.11 1.12 -4.77
CA HIS A 109 12.54 1.22 -5.00
C HIS A 109 13.33 0.27 -4.10
N TRP A 110 13.02 0.21 -2.81
CA TRP A 110 13.63 -0.69 -1.85
C TRP A 110 13.41 -2.16 -2.24
N ILE A 111 12.18 -2.57 -2.57
CA ILE A 111 11.88 -3.95 -2.99
C ILE A 111 12.69 -4.32 -4.24
N ARG A 112 12.83 -3.43 -5.21
CA ARG A 112 13.63 -3.67 -6.43
C ARG A 112 15.11 -3.83 -6.12
N ARG A 113 15.64 -3.06 -5.19
CA ARG A 113 17.07 -3.04 -4.83
C ARG A 113 17.43 -4.19 -3.89
N MET A 114 16.66 -4.37 -2.83
CA MET A 114 16.96 -5.31 -1.75
C MET A 114 16.25 -6.66 -1.90
N GLY A 115 15.28 -6.76 -2.80
CA GLY A 115 14.49 -7.97 -2.99
C GLY A 115 15.32 -9.23 -3.29
N MET A 116 16.47 -9.08 -3.94
CA MET A 116 17.37 -10.21 -4.22
C MET A 116 17.87 -10.88 -2.95
N GLU A 117 18.14 -10.16 -1.87
CA GLU A 117 18.54 -10.72 -0.57
C GLU A 117 17.44 -11.60 0.03
N PHE A 118 16.18 -11.19 -0.17
CA PHE A 118 15.00 -11.94 0.24
C PHE A 118 14.62 -13.05 -0.74
N GLY A 119 15.31 -13.17 -1.87
CA GLY A 119 14.93 -14.09 -2.95
C GLY A 119 13.65 -13.66 -3.64
N TRP A 120 13.39 -12.35 -3.74
CA TRP A 120 12.20 -11.78 -4.36
C TRP A 120 12.46 -11.23 -5.75
N ASN A 121 11.38 -11.20 -6.54
CA ASN A 121 11.36 -10.51 -7.81
C ASN A 121 10.04 -9.74 -7.94
N LEU A 122 10.12 -8.44 -8.24
CA LEU A 122 8.99 -7.53 -8.42
C LEU A 122 8.82 -7.18 -9.89
N THR A 123 7.66 -7.48 -10.45
CA THR A 123 7.33 -7.20 -11.86
C THR A 123 6.03 -6.43 -11.95
N ALA A 124 5.99 -5.34 -12.69
CA ALA A 124 4.75 -4.63 -13.00
C ALA A 124 3.83 -5.51 -13.86
N MET A 125 2.53 -5.49 -13.57
CA MET A 125 1.58 -6.39 -14.23
C MET A 125 0.88 -5.77 -15.44
N ASN A 126 1.07 -4.49 -15.69
CA ASN A 126 0.55 -3.78 -16.88
C ASN A 126 1.40 -2.55 -17.21
N GLU A 127 1.25 -2.05 -18.44
CA GLU A 127 1.95 -0.85 -18.92
C GLU A 127 1.59 0.40 -18.12
N VAL A 128 0.33 0.53 -17.73
CA VAL A 128 -0.13 1.67 -16.91
C VAL A 128 0.67 1.78 -15.61
N THR A 129 0.98 0.65 -14.96
CA THR A 129 1.82 0.62 -13.76
C THR A 129 3.25 1.06 -14.06
N ILE A 130 3.81 0.62 -15.20
CA ILE A 130 5.17 0.97 -15.62
C ILE A 130 5.27 2.48 -15.85
N ASP A 131 4.40 3.00 -16.71
CA ASP A 131 4.41 4.41 -17.13
C ASP A 131 4.14 5.33 -15.95
N ARG A 132 3.13 4.99 -15.14
CA ARG A 132 2.77 5.80 -13.99
C ARG A 132 3.89 5.84 -12.96
N TYR A 133 4.52 4.68 -12.63
CA TYR A 133 5.63 4.66 -11.69
C TYR A 133 6.82 5.45 -12.21
N ASP A 134 7.15 5.34 -13.49
CA ASP A 134 8.25 6.10 -14.10
C ASP A 134 7.98 7.61 -14.05
N GLN A 135 6.81 8.05 -14.51
CA GLN A 135 6.51 9.48 -14.69
C GLN A 135 6.19 10.21 -13.39
N GLU A 136 5.39 9.59 -12.50
CA GLU A 136 4.89 10.26 -11.29
C GLU A 136 5.79 10.05 -10.07
N PHE A 137 6.61 8.97 -10.03
CA PHE A 137 7.39 8.61 -8.86
C PHE A 137 8.90 8.59 -9.12
N TRP A 138 9.34 7.82 -10.12
CA TRP A 138 10.77 7.62 -10.36
C TRP A 138 11.47 8.87 -10.90
N ARG A 139 10.99 9.42 -12.00
CA ARG A 139 11.63 10.60 -12.64
C ARG A 139 11.67 11.82 -11.74
N PRO A 140 10.61 12.20 -11.01
CA PRO A 140 10.71 13.30 -10.07
C PRO A 140 11.83 13.10 -9.06
N LEU A 141 11.87 11.97 -8.37
CA LEU A 141 12.80 11.72 -7.28
C LEU A 141 14.25 11.52 -7.72
N PHE A 142 14.48 10.67 -8.73
CA PHE A 142 15.82 10.17 -9.06
C PHE A 142 16.43 10.79 -10.32
N VAL A 143 15.65 11.47 -11.16
CA VAL A 143 16.15 12.13 -12.37
C VAL A 143 16.15 13.64 -12.22
N LYS A 144 15.06 14.19 -11.67
CA LYS A 144 14.92 15.66 -11.51
C LYS A 144 15.33 16.17 -10.14
N HIS A 145 15.52 15.29 -9.17
CA HIS A 145 15.74 15.62 -7.76
C HIS A 145 14.66 16.56 -7.22
N GLU A 146 13.40 16.27 -7.57
CA GLU A 146 12.22 16.97 -7.12
C GLU A 146 11.39 16.10 -6.21
N SER A 147 10.75 16.71 -5.22
CA SER A 147 9.72 16.06 -4.42
C SER A 147 8.53 15.68 -5.29
N ILE A 148 7.88 14.56 -5.00
CA ILE A 148 6.64 14.20 -5.67
C ILE A 148 5.58 15.24 -5.29
N ARG A 149 5.04 15.92 -6.29
CA ARG A 149 3.96 16.88 -6.08
C ARG A 149 2.74 16.16 -5.52
N SER A 150 2.00 16.86 -4.64
CA SER A 150 0.74 16.30 -4.13
C SER A 150 -0.13 15.89 -5.31
N THR A 151 -0.68 14.69 -5.24
CA THR A 151 -1.61 14.15 -6.25
C THR A 151 -2.86 15.03 -6.23
N ASN A 152 -2.78 16.18 -6.89
CA ASN A 152 -3.96 16.94 -7.22
C ASN A 152 -4.75 16.05 -8.18
N LEU A 153 -5.95 15.67 -7.78
CA LEU A 153 -6.93 15.11 -8.69
C LEU A 153 -6.92 15.99 -9.94
N VAL A 154 -6.42 15.45 -11.04
CA VAL A 154 -6.64 16.04 -12.34
C VAL A 154 -8.15 16.12 -12.46
N ARG A 155 -8.68 17.34 -12.34
CA ARG A 155 -10.10 17.63 -12.57
C ARG A 155 -10.41 17.27 -14.01
N GLY A 156 -10.85 16.06 -14.22
CA GLY A 156 -11.23 15.56 -15.55
C GLY A 156 -11.05 14.04 -15.61
N ALA A 157 -12.13 13.31 -15.48
CA ALA A 157 -12.33 11.92 -15.89
C ALA A 157 -11.17 10.94 -15.63
N GLY A 158 -11.03 10.45 -14.40
CA GLY A 158 -10.22 9.27 -14.16
C GLY A 158 -9.55 9.29 -12.79
N GLN A 159 -10.02 8.42 -11.90
CA GLN A 159 -9.27 8.09 -10.68
C GLN A 159 -7.89 7.57 -11.09
N ALA A 160 -6.85 7.99 -10.37
CA ALA A 160 -5.51 7.49 -10.61
C ALA A 160 -5.50 5.95 -10.48
N ALA A 161 -5.16 5.25 -11.56
CA ALA A 161 -5.13 3.80 -11.57
C ALA A 161 -4.17 3.27 -10.49
N PRO A 162 -4.48 2.19 -9.78
CA PRO A 162 -3.55 1.61 -8.82
C PRO A 162 -2.27 1.11 -9.50
N LEU A 163 -1.16 1.09 -8.76
CA LEU A 163 0.05 0.40 -9.17
C LEU A 163 -0.10 -1.08 -8.83
N ILE A 164 0.00 -1.95 -9.84
CA ILE A 164 -0.23 -3.38 -9.71
C ILE A 164 1.06 -4.14 -10.03
N TYR A 165 1.58 -4.85 -9.05
CA TYR A 165 2.81 -5.64 -9.18
C TYR A 165 2.57 -7.11 -8.85
N SER A 166 3.31 -7.98 -9.52
CA SER A 166 3.54 -9.36 -9.10
C SER A 166 4.83 -9.41 -8.29
N LEU A 167 4.76 -9.82 -7.03
CA LEU A 167 5.91 -10.12 -6.21
C LEU A 167 6.06 -11.62 -6.07
N CYS A 168 7.15 -12.17 -6.61
CA CYS A 168 7.54 -13.56 -6.41
C CYS A 168 8.39 -13.66 -5.15
N ILE A 169 7.98 -14.47 -4.19
CA ILE A 169 8.67 -14.70 -2.91
C ILE A 169 9.22 -16.12 -2.89
N GLY A 170 10.53 -16.27 -2.66
CA GLY A 170 11.22 -17.54 -2.62
C GLY A 170 11.69 -17.99 -4.00
N ARG A 171 12.29 -19.19 -4.06
CA ARG A 171 12.91 -19.75 -5.28
C ARG A 171 12.36 -21.15 -5.59
N GLY A 172 12.33 -21.49 -6.88
CA GLY A 172 11.95 -22.82 -7.37
C GLY A 172 10.50 -23.19 -7.07
N LEU A 173 10.25 -24.48 -6.81
CA LEU A 173 8.90 -25.06 -6.63
C LEU A 173 8.15 -24.55 -5.38
N LEU A 174 8.86 -23.95 -4.43
CA LEU A 174 8.28 -23.37 -3.21
C LEU A 174 8.02 -21.86 -3.33
N SER A 175 8.26 -21.29 -4.50
CA SER A 175 7.98 -19.86 -4.71
C SER A 175 6.47 -19.59 -4.60
N ARG A 176 6.15 -18.43 -4.01
CA ARG A 176 4.79 -17.92 -3.93
C ARG A 176 4.72 -16.62 -4.71
N ARG A 177 3.72 -16.50 -5.56
CA ARG A 177 3.47 -15.25 -6.28
C ARG A 177 2.31 -14.53 -5.62
N ILE A 178 2.52 -13.28 -5.27
CA ILE A 178 1.49 -12.41 -4.69
C ILE A 178 1.26 -11.21 -5.60
N MET A 179 0.02 -10.78 -5.69
CA MET A 179 -0.36 -9.55 -6.36
C MET A 179 -0.34 -8.42 -5.33
N LEU A 180 0.60 -7.49 -5.48
CA LEU A 180 0.67 -6.27 -4.70
C LEU A 180 -0.08 -5.16 -5.42
N VAL A 181 -1.01 -4.53 -4.72
CA VAL A 181 -1.77 -3.40 -5.24
C VAL A 181 -1.55 -2.21 -4.31
N PHE A 182 -0.96 -1.15 -4.85
CA PHE A 182 -0.80 0.12 -4.16
C PHE A 182 -1.73 1.16 -4.79
N PHE A 183 -2.61 1.67 -3.98
CA PHE A 183 -3.49 2.77 -4.38
C PHE A 183 -3.14 4.01 -3.57
N ASP A 184 -2.60 5.01 -4.27
CA ASP A 184 -2.25 6.30 -3.68
C ASP A 184 -3.50 7.20 -3.70
N ALA A 185 -4.37 7.02 -2.71
CA ALA A 185 -5.53 7.86 -2.52
C ALA A 185 -5.11 9.15 -1.79
N ALA A 186 -5.42 10.30 -2.38
CA ALA A 186 -5.27 11.57 -1.67
C ALA A 186 -6.14 11.53 -0.40
N GLY A 187 -5.54 11.84 0.77
CA GLY A 187 -6.22 11.77 2.07
C GLY A 187 -7.47 12.64 2.20
N GLU A 188 -7.57 13.67 1.35
CA GLU A 188 -8.71 14.58 1.25
C GLU A 188 -9.97 13.91 0.70
N ASN A 189 -9.83 12.78 0.00
CA ASN A 189 -10.94 12.11 -0.68
C ASN A 189 -11.81 11.24 0.24
N LEU A 190 -11.45 11.11 1.52
CA LEU A 190 -12.30 10.42 2.50
C LEU A 190 -13.62 11.17 2.75
N GLU A 191 -13.75 12.43 2.29
CA GLU A 191 -14.95 13.27 2.45
C GLU A 191 -15.71 13.50 1.13
N ASP A 192 -15.08 13.23 -0.03
CA ASP A 192 -15.72 13.41 -1.33
C ASP A 192 -16.64 12.21 -1.65
N ALA A 193 -17.95 12.46 -1.64
CA ALA A 193 -18.99 11.44 -1.84
C ALA A 193 -18.84 10.66 -3.15
N SER A 194 -18.26 11.24 -4.20
CA SER A 194 -18.07 10.60 -5.51
C SER A 194 -16.97 9.51 -5.50
N ASN A 195 -15.97 9.67 -4.62
CA ASN A 195 -14.82 8.75 -4.49
C ASN A 195 -14.93 7.84 -3.24
N LEU A 196 -15.84 8.16 -2.32
CA LEU A 196 -15.98 7.47 -1.04
C LEU A 196 -16.21 5.97 -1.21
N TRP A 197 -17.00 5.58 -2.14
CA TRP A 197 -17.33 4.21 -2.49
C TRP A 197 -16.11 3.35 -2.87
N TYR A 198 -15.21 3.92 -3.67
CA TYR A 198 -14.03 3.22 -4.16
C TYR A 198 -12.98 3.07 -3.06
N ILE A 199 -12.72 4.15 -2.32
CA ILE A 199 -11.80 4.19 -1.18
C ILE A 199 -12.29 3.25 -0.08
N ASN A 200 -13.60 3.25 0.19
CA ASN A 200 -14.21 2.37 1.17
C ASN A 200 -13.93 0.90 0.85
N ARG A 201 -14.09 0.50 -0.40
CA ARG A 201 -13.81 -0.88 -0.84
C ARG A 201 -12.34 -1.23 -0.75
N TYR A 202 -11.47 -0.32 -1.14
CA TYR A 202 -10.03 -0.50 -1.03
C TYR A 202 -9.62 -0.79 0.41
N ILE A 203 -10.08 0.02 1.36
CA ILE A 203 -9.76 -0.12 2.77
C ILE A 203 -10.44 -1.38 3.37
N CYS A 204 -11.74 -1.57 3.13
CA CYS A 204 -12.49 -2.69 3.70
C CYS A 204 -12.05 -4.07 3.19
N ASN A 205 -11.50 -4.16 1.99
CA ASN A 205 -11.00 -5.39 1.39
C ASN A 205 -9.46 -5.49 1.42
N ALA A 206 -8.78 -4.59 2.14
CA ALA A 206 -7.34 -4.63 2.27
C ALA A 206 -6.87 -5.86 3.06
N SER A 207 -5.74 -6.40 2.66
CA SER A 207 -5.05 -7.46 3.39
C SER A 207 -4.28 -6.92 4.60
N GLY A 208 -3.98 -5.62 4.61
CA GLY A 208 -3.34 -4.90 5.69
C GLY A 208 -3.39 -3.40 5.42
N ILE A 209 -3.29 -2.60 6.46
CA ILE A 209 -3.34 -1.15 6.41
C ILE A 209 -2.03 -0.59 6.92
N ILE A 210 -1.45 0.36 6.17
CA ILE A 210 -0.35 1.21 6.62
C ILE A 210 -0.92 2.62 6.79
N CYS A 211 -1.06 3.04 8.04
CA CYS A 211 -1.53 4.36 8.40
C CYS A 211 -0.34 5.30 8.62
N LEU A 212 -0.15 6.22 7.67
CA LEU A 212 0.95 7.19 7.72
C LEU A 212 0.53 8.42 8.52
N LEU A 213 1.25 8.69 9.58
CA LEU A 213 1.08 9.87 10.43
C LEU A 213 2.29 10.79 10.25
N ASP A 214 2.02 12.08 10.14
CA ASP A 214 3.05 13.12 10.12
C ASP A 214 3.35 13.56 11.57
N PRO A 215 4.54 13.30 12.12
CA PRO A 215 4.89 13.69 13.47
C PRO A 215 4.88 15.21 13.66
N LEU A 216 5.04 15.99 12.58
CA LEU A 216 4.98 17.45 12.62
C LEU A 216 3.58 18.00 12.95
N GLN A 217 2.58 17.13 12.99
CA GLN A 217 1.21 17.47 13.39
C GLN A 217 0.95 17.26 14.89
N LEU A 218 1.90 16.63 15.61
CA LEU A 218 1.78 16.42 17.04
C LEU A 218 2.24 17.66 17.82
N SER A 219 1.42 18.12 18.75
CA SER A 219 1.65 19.41 19.46
C SER A 219 3.02 19.48 20.12
N ARG A 220 3.41 18.45 20.89
CA ARG A 220 4.74 18.42 21.54
C ARG A 220 5.91 18.43 20.56
N VAL A 221 5.80 17.70 19.47
CA VAL A 221 6.82 17.73 18.41
C VAL A 221 6.91 19.11 17.80
N ARG A 222 5.76 19.74 17.52
CA ARG A 222 5.71 21.11 16.98
C ARG A 222 6.34 22.15 17.93
N GLU A 223 6.05 22.08 19.22
CA GLU A 223 6.63 22.99 20.22
C GLU A 223 8.16 22.97 20.18
N VAL A 224 8.75 21.79 20.14
CA VAL A 224 10.22 21.63 20.03
C VAL A 224 10.73 22.18 18.70
N LEU A 225 10.09 21.85 17.59
CA LEU A 225 10.51 22.29 16.27
C LEU A 225 10.30 23.79 16.05
N ALA A 226 9.21 24.35 16.56
CA ALA A 226 8.94 25.78 16.48
C ALA A 226 9.97 26.61 17.26
N SER A 227 10.42 26.12 18.41
CA SER A 227 11.47 26.77 19.19
C SER A 227 12.82 26.81 18.46
N LYS A 228 13.10 25.79 17.60
CA LYS A 228 14.36 25.67 16.87
C LYS A 228 14.35 26.33 15.50
N TYR A 229 13.26 26.19 14.76
CA TYR A 229 13.17 26.60 13.35
C TYR A 229 12.19 27.76 13.09
N GLY A 230 11.39 28.13 14.08
CA GLY A 230 10.29 29.07 13.96
C GLY A 230 9.00 28.42 13.46
N GLU A 231 7.85 28.85 13.97
CA GLU A 231 6.51 28.31 13.60
C GLU A 231 6.22 28.44 12.10
N SER A 232 6.66 29.52 11.46
CA SER A 232 6.48 29.76 10.02
C SER A 232 7.20 28.76 9.11
N SER A 233 8.15 27.98 9.66
CA SER A 233 8.89 26.94 8.93
C SER A 233 8.20 25.57 8.99
N LEU A 234 7.15 25.44 9.80
CA LEU A 234 6.41 24.20 9.96
C LEU A 234 5.20 24.16 9.03
N PRO A 235 4.78 22.95 8.60
CA PRO A 235 3.57 22.81 7.77
C PRO A 235 2.33 23.27 8.55
N GLU A 236 1.28 23.67 7.83
CA GLU A 236 -0.01 23.99 8.43
C GLU A 236 -0.55 22.84 9.27
N ILE A 237 -1.28 23.17 10.34
CA ILE A 237 -1.88 22.16 11.22
C ILE A 237 -3.04 21.48 10.49
N ASN A 238 -2.91 20.19 10.31
CA ASN A 238 -3.99 19.34 9.80
C ASN A 238 -4.68 18.63 10.96
N LYS A 239 -5.90 19.07 11.27
CA LYS A 239 -6.73 18.51 12.37
C LYS A 239 -7.11 17.04 12.16
N ASP A 240 -6.97 16.52 10.95
CA ASP A 240 -7.38 15.17 10.59
C ASP A 240 -6.41 14.08 11.06
N THR A 241 -5.16 14.46 11.32
CA THR A 241 -4.08 13.48 11.64
C THR A 241 -4.41 12.63 12.87
N GLY A 242 -4.96 13.23 13.94
CA GLY A 242 -5.35 12.49 15.15
C GLY A 242 -6.63 11.66 15.00
N LEU A 243 -7.42 11.89 13.95
CA LEU A 243 -8.72 11.24 13.75
C LEU A 243 -8.71 10.14 12.67
N ILE A 244 -7.62 10.00 11.94
CA ILE A 244 -7.58 9.15 10.75
C ILE A 244 -7.79 7.67 11.07
N ILE A 245 -7.24 7.16 12.17
CA ILE A 245 -7.41 5.77 12.61
C ILE A 245 -8.89 5.52 12.95
N ASN A 246 -9.51 6.45 13.67
CA ASN A 246 -10.93 6.38 14.04
C ASN A 246 -11.84 6.41 12.79
N ARG A 247 -11.53 7.27 11.81
CA ARG A 247 -12.28 7.31 10.54
C ARG A 247 -12.20 5.98 9.80
N VAL A 248 -11.03 5.38 9.73
CA VAL A 248 -10.81 4.07 9.10
C VAL A 248 -11.52 2.96 9.86
N GLU A 249 -11.45 2.95 11.19
CA GLU A 249 -12.22 2.03 12.04
C GLU A 249 -13.71 2.12 11.75
N ASN A 250 -14.28 3.32 11.82
CA ASN A 250 -15.70 3.56 11.57
C ASN A 250 -16.12 3.12 10.16
N LEU A 251 -15.27 3.34 9.17
CA LEU A 251 -15.50 2.93 7.80
C LEU A 251 -15.54 1.41 7.68
N ILE A 252 -14.58 0.69 8.27
CA ILE A 252 -14.52 -0.77 8.26
C ILE A 252 -15.72 -1.36 9.02
N ARG A 253 -16.13 -0.77 10.14
CA ARG A 253 -17.30 -1.22 10.91
C ARG A 253 -18.61 -1.02 10.15
N ARG A 254 -18.76 0.07 9.38
CA ARG A 254 -19.97 0.36 8.60
C ARG A 254 -20.06 -0.43 7.30
N HIS A 255 -18.96 -0.63 6.60
CA HIS A 255 -18.95 -1.14 5.21
C HIS A 255 -18.12 -2.41 5.03
N GLY A 256 -17.31 -2.79 6.00
CA GLY A 256 -16.48 -3.98 5.97
C GLY A 256 -17.12 -5.19 6.64
N ASN A 257 -16.37 -6.28 6.66
CA ASN A 257 -16.76 -7.53 7.32
C ASN A 257 -16.16 -7.61 8.75
N ALA A 258 -16.22 -6.53 9.52
CA ALA A 258 -15.75 -6.57 10.90
C ALA A 258 -16.57 -7.59 11.70
N ARG A 259 -15.91 -8.61 12.24
CA ARG A 259 -16.51 -9.63 13.10
C ARG A 259 -16.02 -9.43 14.52
N GLY A 260 -16.95 -9.19 15.45
CA GLY A 260 -16.62 -9.00 16.87
C GLY A 260 -16.18 -7.57 17.23
N ASN A 261 -15.56 -7.42 18.40
CA ASN A 261 -15.21 -6.11 18.96
C ASN A 261 -13.96 -5.49 18.33
N ARG A 262 -13.05 -6.30 17.77
CA ARG A 262 -11.80 -5.85 17.14
C ARG A 262 -11.81 -6.14 15.64
N ILE A 263 -11.07 -5.32 14.90
CA ILE A 263 -10.87 -5.45 13.46
C ILE A 263 -9.70 -6.42 13.22
N ASP A 264 -9.89 -7.44 12.39
CA ASP A 264 -8.88 -8.46 12.08
C ASP A 264 -7.89 -8.05 10.98
N ILE A 265 -8.14 -6.92 10.28
CA ILE A 265 -7.20 -6.36 9.31
C ILE A 265 -5.99 -5.80 10.07
N PRO A 266 -4.75 -6.28 9.82
CA PRO A 266 -3.56 -5.76 10.50
C PRO A 266 -3.34 -4.27 10.21
N LEU A 267 -3.06 -3.47 11.24
CA LEU A 267 -2.80 -2.04 11.17
C LEU A 267 -1.34 -1.74 11.52
N ALA A 268 -0.56 -1.23 10.57
CA ALA A 268 0.75 -0.64 10.80
C ALA A 268 0.59 0.88 10.92
N VAL A 269 0.80 1.44 12.12
CA VAL A 269 0.86 2.88 12.35
C VAL A 269 2.30 3.32 12.12
N ALA A 270 2.54 4.13 11.10
CA ALA A 270 3.89 4.47 10.69
C ALA A 270 4.09 5.99 10.64
N PHE A 271 5.00 6.48 11.47
CA PHE A 271 5.37 7.90 11.51
C PHE A 271 6.40 8.20 10.43
N SER A 272 6.03 9.08 9.51
CA SER A 272 6.89 9.55 8.44
C SER A 272 7.83 10.67 8.91
N LYS A 273 8.75 11.12 8.05
CA LYS A 273 9.60 12.31 8.30
C LYS A 273 10.38 12.27 9.61
N MET A 274 10.72 11.07 10.11
CA MET A 274 11.45 10.92 11.39
C MET A 274 12.86 11.52 11.33
N ASP A 275 13.46 11.65 10.16
CA ASP A 275 14.70 12.38 9.92
C ASP A 275 14.59 13.86 10.35
N PHE A 276 13.48 14.53 10.04
CA PHE A 276 13.26 15.91 10.46
C PHE A 276 13.15 16.04 11.98
N VAL A 277 12.46 15.10 12.61
CA VAL A 277 12.31 15.07 14.08
C VAL A 277 13.66 14.76 14.75
N ARG A 278 14.47 13.85 14.18
CA ARG A 278 15.83 13.58 14.65
C ARG A 278 16.70 14.83 14.63
N ASP A 279 16.68 15.55 13.52
CA ASP A 279 17.52 16.73 13.33
C ASP A 279 17.10 17.91 14.23
N ALA A 280 15.91 17.87 14.80
CA ALA A 280 15.43 18.82 15.79
C ALA A 280 16.12 18.70 17.16
N GLY A 281 16.71 17.56 17.48
CA GLY A 281 17.56 17.34 18.68
C GLY A 281 16.84 16.99 19.97
N GLU A 282 17.58 16.61 20.89
CA GLU A 282 17.66 16.33 22.33
C GLU A 282 16.47 15.67 23.08
N ASN A 283 15.20 15.91 22.78
CA ASN A 283 14.11 15.46 23.66
C ASN A 283 13.46 14.12 23.28
N ALA A 284 14.02 13.42 22.31
CA ALA A 284 13.56 12.11 21.90
C ALA A 284 14.68 11.06 22.06
N ALA A 285 15.46 11.20 23.11
CA ALA A 285 16.59 10.34 23.44
C ALA A 285 16.22 8.85 23.41
N GLY A 286 17.03 8.06 22.72
CA GLY A 286 16.93 6.61 22.65
C GLY A 286 16.15 6.06 21.45
N VAL A 287 15.04 6.67 21.02
CA VAL A 287 14.27 6.20 19.87
C VAL A 287 15.06 6.37 18.58
N TYR A 288 15.71 7.50 18.39
CA TYR A 288 16.38 7.81 17.13
C TYR A 288 17.64 6.99 16.92
N ASP A 289 18.42 6.72 17.96
CA ASP A 289 19.63 5.93 17.82
C ASP A 289 19.35 4.54 17.27
N GLU A 290 18.29 3.88 17.72
CA GLU A 290 17.89 2.57 17.21
C GLU A 290 17.16 2.69 15.85
N LEU A 291 16.33 3.70 15.67
CA LEU A 291 15.55 3.90 14.44
C LEU A 291 16.45 4.13 13.22
N PHE A 292 17.57 4.85 13.39
CA PHE A 292 18.49 5.19 12.29
C PHE A 292 19.71 4.26 12.18
N ARG A 293 19.73 3.15 12.93
CA ARG A 293 20.67 2.04 12.67
C ARG A 293 20.28 1.28 11.42
N GLU A 294 21.24 0.62 10.80
CA GLU A 294 20.97 -0.31 9.71
C GLU A 294 20.02 -1.41 10.16
N THR A 295 19.06 -1.72 9.30
CA THR A 295 18.08 -2.77 9.56
C THR A 295 18.74 -4.14 9.64
N ARG A 296 18.24 -5.01 10.50
CA ARG A 296 18.63 -6.42 10.60
C ARG A 296 17.76 -7.35 9.76
N HIS A 297 16.88 -6.80 8.95
CA HIS A 297 16.02 -7.56 8.05
C HIS A 297 16.77 -8.05 6.79
N HIS A 298 17.79 -8.90 7.00
CA HIS A 298 18.59 -9.45 5.90
C HIS A 298 17.99 -10.77 5.39
N GLY A 299 17.28 -10.73 4.27
CA GLY A 299 16.67 -11.90 3.63
C GLY A 299 15.52 -12.56 4.41
N ALA A 300 15.23 -12.10 5.63
CA ALA A 300 14.13 -12.56 6.48
C ALA A 300 13.71 -11.47 7.48
N PHE A 301 12.53 -11.62 8.05
CA PHE A 301 12.01 -10.69 9.05
C PHE A 301 12.67 -10.93 10.41
N CYS A 302 13.36 -9.95 10.95
CA CYS A 302 13.97 -10.01 12.28
C CYS A 302 12.94 -9.66 13.36
N GLU A 303 12.44 -10.68 14.06
CA GLU A 303 11.38 -10.51 15.07
C GLU A 303 11.87 -9.71 16.29
N ALA A 304 13.15 -9.87 16.66
CA ALA A 304 13.73 -9.17 17.82
C ALA A 304 13.85 -7.66 17.53
N GLU A 305 14.32 -7.30 16.35
CA GLU A 305 14.41 -5.89 15.93
C GLU A 305 13.02 -5.26 15.86
N PHE A 306 12.06 -5.95 15.23
CA PHE A 306 10.70 -5.47 15.17
C PHE A 306 10.14 -5.15 16.55
N LYS A 307 10.26 -6.08 17.51
CA LYS A 307 9.76 -5.87 18.89
C LYS A 307 10.42 -4.69 19.57
N ASN A 308 11.72 -4.50 19.34
CA ASN A 308 12.44 -3.36 19.88
C ASN A 308 11.91 -2.04 19.29
N ILE A 309 11.79 -1.95 17.98
CA ILE A 309 11.29 -0.75 17.28
C ILE A 309 9.84 -0.45 17.65
N ASP A 310 8.95 -1.45 17.64
CA ASP A 310 7.55 -1.27 18.05
C ASP A 310 7.44 -0.76 19.49
N GLY A 311 8.22 -1.34 20.42
CA GLY A 311 8.26 -0.90 21.82
C GLY A 311 8.74 0.54 21.99
N LEU A 312 9.83 0.90 21.30
CA LEU A 312 10.36 2.26 21.32
C LEU A 312 9.37 3.28 20.71
N MET A 313 8.75 2.94 19.61
CA MET A 313 7.77 3.81 18.96
C MET A 313 6.51 4.00 19.79
N ARG A 314 6.03 2.96 20.49
CA ARG A 314 4.90 3.08 21.43
C ARG A 314 5.24 4.00 22.60
N ALA A 315 6.43 3.85 23.19
CA ALA A 315 6.89 4.72 24.27
C ALA A 315 7.00 6.18 23.80
N TRP A 316 7.56 6.40 22.61
CA TRP A 316 7.65 7.74 22.03
C TRP A 316 6.26 8.34 21.77
N VAL A 317 5.32 7.58 21.17
CA VAL A 317 3.95 8.05 20.94
C VAL A 317 3.25 8.40 22.25
N GLN A 318 3.44 7.62 23.30
CA GLN A 318 2.88 7.91 24.63
C GLN A 318 3.39 9.24 25.18
N GLU A 319 4.63 9.61 24.86
CA GLU A 319 5.21 10.88 25.29
C GLU A 319 4.70 12.06 24.47
N VAL A 320 4.58 11.92 23.13
CA VAL A 320 4.30 13.05 22.24
C VAL A 320 2.83 13.24 21.87
N ASP A 321 1.99 12.19 21.96
CA ASP A 321 0.54 12.27 21.78
C ASP A 321 -0.15 12.58 23.10
N VAL A 322 -0.26 13.87 23.42
CA VAL A 322 -0.86 14.35 24.68
C VAL A 322 -2.28 13.84 24.87
N SER A 323 -3.02 13.60 23.80
CA SER A 323 -4.39 13.08 23.85
C SER A 323 -4.46 11.57 24.11
N ALA A 324 -3.34 10.86 24.00
CA ALA A 324 -3.26 9.39 24.03
C ALA A 324 -4.21 8.67 23.06
N SER A 325 -4.68 9.41 22.04
CA SER A 325 -5.73 8.95 21.12
C SER A 325 -5.22 7.93 20.11
N ILE A 326 -3.99 8.06 19.66
CA ILE A 326 -3.39 7.21 18.62
C ILE A 326 -3.23 5.77 19.14
N LEU A 327 -2.69 5.60 20.35
CA LEU A 327 -2.56 4.30 20.98
C LEU A 327 -3.93 3.68 21.24
N ALA A 328 -4.85 4.43 21.87
CA ALA A 328 -6.19 3.95 22.21
C ALA A 328 -6.99 3.50 20.96
N GLN A 329 -6.93 4.28 19.88
CA GLN A 329 -7.61 3.93 18.63
C GLN A 329 -6.98 2.70 17.95
N SER A 330 -5.67 2.53 18.03
CA SER A 330 -5.00 1.37 17.43
C SER A 330 -5.40 0.05 18.09
N GLU A 331 -5.75 0.05 19.38
CA GLU A 331 -6.20 -1.15 20.13
C GLU A 331 -7.53 -1.73 19.60
N ASN A 332 -8.28 -0.99 18.80
CA ASN A 332 -9.47 -1.50 18.11
C ASN A 332 -9.14 -2.48 16.97
N PHE A 333 -7.86 -2.56 16.59
CA PHE A 333 -7.35 -3.55 15.64
C PHE A 333 -6.67 -4.70 16.41
N GLU A 334 -7.04 -5.94 16.09
CA GLU A 334 -6.51 -7.13 16.76
C GLU A 334 -4.99 -7.22 16.67
N LYS A 335 -4.47 -6.84 15.50
CA LYS A 335 -3.04 -6.78 15.21
C LYS A 335 -2.67 -5.37 14.82
N ASN A 336 -1.95 -4.70 15.68
CA ASN A 336 -1.41 -3.37 15.43
C ASN A 336 0.07 -3.31 15.79
N ALA A 337 0.83 -2.46 15.09
CA ALA A 337 2.24 -2.23 15.33
C ALA A 337 2.62 -0.80 14.96
N PHE A 338 3.67 -0.28 15.60
CA PHE A 338 4.13 1.08 15.46
C PHE A 338 5.53 1.14 14.83
N PHE A 339 5.70 2.05 13.88
CA PHE A 339 6.92 2.21 13.11
C PHE A 339 7.26 3.68 12.96
N GLY A 340 8.56 3.95 12.81
CA GLY A 340 9.06 5.26 12.38
C GLY A 340 9.94 5.10 11.17
N PHE A 341 9.80 5.96 10.18
CA PHE A 341 10.59 5.91 8.96
C PHE A 341 10.86 7.29 8.36
N SER A 342 11.82 7.35 7.46
CA SER A 342 11.96 8.47 6.54
C SER A 342 11.99 7.96 5.10
N ALA A 343 11.16 8.53 4.23
CA ALA A 343 11.16 8.20 2.81
C ALA A 343 12.33 8.87 2.08
N LEU A 344 12.61 10.13 2.35
CA LEU A 344 13.62 10.90 1.62
C LEU A 344 14.97 10.98 2.33
N GLY A 345 15.00 10.90 3.66
CA GLY A 345 16.19 11.05 4.50
C GLY A 345 16.77 12.47 4.50
N CYS A 346 16.02 13.42 3.98
CA CYS A 346 16.37 14.84 3.97
C CYS A 346 15.11 15.71 3.79
N ASN A 347 15.19 16.95 4.27
CA ASN A 347 14.13 17.91 4.04
C ASN A 347 14.27 18.54 2.64
N PRO A 348 13.22 18.49 1.80
CA PRO A 348 13.21 19.22 0.54
C PRO A 348 13.34 20.74 0.77
N LYS A 349 14.10 21.42 -0.09
CA LYS A 349 14.30 22.87 -0.10
C LYS A 349 13.38 23.57 -1.10
N GLY A 350 13.31 24.90 -1.05
CA GLY A 350 12.55 25.70 -2.01
C GLY A 350 11.07 25.37 -1.98
N ASN A 351 10.41 25.64 -0.85
CA ASN A 351 8.99 25.32 -0.60
C ASN A 351 8.66 23.81 -0.68
N GLY A 352 9.64 22.95 -0.38
CA GLY A 352 9.45 21.51 -0.38
C GLY A 352 9.56 20.83 -1.76
N GLU A 353 10.09 21.51 -2.77
CA GLU A 353 10.10 20.98 -4.14
C GLU A 353 11.43 20.34 -4.55
N ARG A 354 12.58 20.76 -4.04
CA ARG A 354 13.91 20.30 -4.50
C ARG A 354 14.62 19.44 -3.48
N LEU A 355 15.27 18.39 -3.97
CA LEU A 355 16.15 17.52 -3.20
C LEU A 355 17.61 17.86 -3.53
N ASP A 356 18.46 18.01 -2.50
CA ASP A 356 19.89 18.30 -2.69
C ASP A 356 20.70 17.06 -3.10
N ARG A 357 20.11 15.87 -2.96
CA ARG A 357 20.73 14.57 -3.21
C ARG A 357 19.68 13.54 -3.51
N ASP A 358 20.11 12.36 -3.97
CA ASP A 358 19.26 11.19 -4.11
C ASP A 358 18.59 10.85 -2.78
N PRO A 359 17.29 10.47 -2.79
CA PRO A 359 16.59 10.05 -1.60
C PRO A 359 17.28 8.85 -0.94
N ARG A 360 17.43 8.90 0.38
CA ARG A 360 17.93 7.79 1.21
C ARG A 360 16.90 7.46 2.28
N SER A 361 16.09 6.46 2.00
CA SER A 361 15.07 6.03 2.96
C SER A 361 15.68 5.28 4.14
N PHE A 362 15.00 5.39 5.28
CA PHE A 362 15.27 4.61 6.49
C PHE A 362 14.00 3.88 6.86
N ARG A 363 14.07 2.55 7.08
CA ARG A 363 13.00 1.70 7.59
C ARG A 363 11.67 1.82 6.84
N VAL A 364 11.72 2.20 5.57
CA VAL A 364 10.52 2.28 4.71
C VAL A 364 9.90 0.88 4.51
N GLU A 365 10.71 -0.15 4.63
CA GLU A 365 10.33 -1.55 4.52
C GLU A 365 9.63 -2.14 5.74
N ASP A 366 9.91 -1.64 6.94
CA ASP A 366 9.47 -2.25 8.19
C ASP A 366 7.95 -2.50 8.27
N PRO A 367 7.06 -1.51 7.97
CA PRO A 367 5.62 -1.73 7.98
C PRO A 367 5.18 -2.78 6.96
N PHE A 368 5.81 -2.79 5.78
CA PHE A 368 5.51 -3.74 4.72
C PHE A 368 5.95 -5.16 5.08
N LEU A 369 7.18 -5.34 5.57
CA LEU A 369 7.70 -6.63 6.02
C LEU A 369 6.84 -7.21 7.14
N TRP A 370 6.43 -6.37 8.09
CA TRP A 370 5.55 -6.79 9.16
C TRP A 370 4.20 -7.29 8.63
N LEU A 371 3.57 -6.59 7.69
CA LEU A 371 2.32 -7.03 7.07
C LEU A 371 2.49 -8.36 6.33
N LEU A 372 3.57 -8.55 5.58
CA LEU A 372 3.88 -9.84 4.94
C LEU A 372 4.06 -10.96 5.97
N ARG A 373 4.67 -10.65 7.12
CA ARG A 373 4.83 -11.58 8.23
C ARG A 373 3.49 -11.95 8.85
N GLN A 374 2.58 -10.98 9.09
CA GLN A 374 1.23 -11.23 9.60
C GLN A 374 0.42 -12.16 8.68
N LYS A 375 0.68 -12.12 7.38
CA LYS A 375 0.05 -13.01 6.38
C LYS A 375 0.79 -14.33 6.17
N GLY A 376 1.87 -14.59 6.91
CA GLY A 376 2.67 -15.81 6.77
C GLY A 376 3.37 -15.96 5.41
N LEU A 377 3.62 -14.82 4.74
CA LEU A 377 4.26 -14.79 3.42
C LEU A 377 5.78 -14.80 3.51
N ILE A 378 6.35 -14.31 4.60
CA ILE A 378 7.79 -14.33 4.86
C ILE A 378 8.11 -15.05 6.17
N LYS A 379 9.32 -15.60 6.23
CA LYS A 379 9.84 -16.27 7.43
C LYS A 379 10.39 -15.24 8.41
N ALA A 380 10.30 -15.54 9.71
CA ALA A 380 11.03 -14.81 10.72
C ALA A 380 12.40 -15.46 10.96
N MET A 381 13.42 -14.64 11.19
CA MET A 381 14.64 -15.07 11.85
C MET A 381 14.36 -15.10 13.35
N LYS A 382 14.87 -16.14 14.02
CA LYS A 382 15.08 -16.08 15.47
C LYS A 382 16.35 -15.25 15.66
N GLY A 383 16.24 -14.11 16.30
CA GLY A 383 17.37 -13.29 16.69
C GLY A 383 18.25 -13.99 17.70
#